data_e3569e83a6ba93b23d45b672cae05c12
#
_entry.id   e3569e83a6ba93b23d45b672cae05c12
#
_cell.length_a   1.000
_cell.length_b   1.000
_cell.length_c   1.000
_cell.angle_alpha   90.00
_cell.angle_beta   90.00
_cell.angle_gamma   90.00
#
_symmetry.space_group_name_H-M   'P 1'
#
loop_
_entity.id
_entity.type
_entity.pdbx_description
1 polymer ?
#
loop_
_entity_poly.entity_id
_entity_poly.type
_entity_poly.pdbx_seq_one_letter_code
_entity_poly.pdbx_strand_id
1 'polypeptide(L)'
;MSKENVEFVEGLLAGTMSVDKWDLLAALPELIEQTCDPDIEWVEDPQRADGAVHRGHEGVRRSWERWLENWDEYGGETERLVDCGDDVLVVAREQGRGAMSGASVSARIFAVITMRGGKIARYREFYDERSALEAVGLPA
;
A
#
# COMPACT_ATOMS: atom_id res chain seq x y z
N MET A 1 -9.18 -14.88 9.51
CA MET A 1 -8.19 -15.29 10.52
C MET A 1 -6.94 -14.46 10.35
N SER A 2 -6.35 -14.03 11.46
CA SER A 2 -5.24 -13.06 11.40
C SER A 2 -4.00 -13.60 10.71
N LYS A 3 -3.62 -14.85 10.96
CA LYS A 3 -2.47 -15.46 10.29
C LYS A 3 -2.65 -15.48 8.77
N GLU A 4 -3.84 -15.81 8.32
CA GLU A 4 -4.16 -15.86 6.90
C GLU A 4 -4.13 -14.48 6.29
N ASN A 5 -4.54 -13.45 7.06
CA ASN A 5 -4.47 -12.06 6.61
C ASN A 5 -3.02 -11.64 6.41
N VAL A 6 -2.13 -11.97 7.33
CA VAL A 6 -0.70 -11.67 7.20
C VAL A 6 -0.10 -12.36 5.98
N GLU A 7 -0.41 -13.64 5.77
CA GLU A 7 0.09 -14.40 4.63
C GLU A 7 -0.41 -13.79 3.30
N PHE A 8 -1.67 -13.38 3.26
CA PHE A 8 -2.25 -12.72 2.09
C PHE A 8 -1.51 -11.42 1.76
N VAL A 9 -1.31 -10.58 2.77
CA VAL A 9 -0.62 -9.30 2.60
C VAL A 9 0.82 -9.51 2.17
N GLU A 10 1.51 -10.48 2.76
CA GLU A 10 2.88 -10.81 2.37
C GLU A 10 2.99 -11.16 0.89
N GLY A 11 2.09 -12.03 0.42
CA GLY A 11 2.06 -12.42 -0.99
C GLY A 11 1.73 -11.26 -1.92
N LEU A 12 0.79 -10.41 -1.52
CA LEU A 12 0.41 -9.23 -2.28
C LEU A 12 1.58 -8.26 -2.43
N LEU A 13 2.28 -7.97 -1.35
CA LEU A 13 3.41 -7.06 -1.37
C LEU A 13 4.57 -7.60 -2.20
N ALA A 14 4.84 -8.88 -2.11
CA ALA A 14 5.85 -9.52 -2.95
C ALA A 14 5.54 -9.34 -4.43
N GLY A 15 4.25 -9.44 -4.79
CA GLY A 15 3.81 -9.26 -6.17
C GLY A 15 3.80 -7.81 -6.65
N THR A 16 3.65 -6.85 -5.76
CA THR A 16 3.56 -5.43 -6.15
C THR A 16 4.88 -4.69 -6.05
N MET A 17 5.75 -5.07 -5.11
CA MET A 17 6.99 -4.34 -4.85
C MET A 17 8.22 -4.91 -5.56
N SER A 18 8.10 -6.10 -6.13
CA SER A 18 9.20 -6.80 -6.78
C SER A 18 9.09 -6.85 -8.30
N VAL A 19 8.08 -6.23 -8.87
CA VAL A 19 7.85 -6.25 -10.30
C VAL A 19 8.15 -4.88 -10.92
N ASP A 20 8.41 -4.90 -12.22
CA ASP A 20 8.63 -3.69 -13.00
C ASP A 20 7.36 -2.82 -13.00
N LYS A 21 7.56 -1.50 -13.02
CA LYS A 21 6.47 -0.52 -13.03
C LYS A 21 5.43 -0.79 -14.12
N TRP A 22 5.90 -1.12 -15.32
CA TRP A 22 5.00 -1.33 -16.48
C TRP A 22 4.21 -2.63 -16.33
N ASP A 23 4.84 -3.66 -15.79
CA ASP A 23 4.16 -4.92 -15.50
C ASP A 23 3.12 -4.73 -14.40
N LEU A 24 3.45 -3.92 -13.39
CA LEU A 24 2.50 -3.60 -12.33
C LEU A 24 1.29 -2.83 -12.89
N LEU A 25 1.53 -1.81 -13.71
CA LEU A 25 0.44 -1.05 -14.32
C LEU A 25 -0.50 -1.94 -15.13
N ALA A 26 0.07 -2.87 -15.90
CA ALA A 26 -0.72 -3.81 -16.71
C ALA A 26 -1.54 -4.76 -15.84
N ALA A 27 -1.03 -5.14 -14.69
CA ALA A 27 -1.68 -6.11 -13.79
C ALA A 27 -2.70 -5.47 -12.85
N LEU A 28 -2.68 -4.14 -12.67
CA LEU A 28 -3.50 -3.46 -11.67
C LEU A 28 -5.00 -3.78 -11.73
N PRO A 29 -5.67 -3.73 -12.89
CA PRO A 29 -7.11 -3.97 -12.91
C PRO A 29 -7.51 -5.32 -12.34
N GLU A 30 -6.84 -6.38 -12.76
CA GLU A 30 -7.12 -7.73 -12.28
C GLU A 30 -6.71 -7.92 -10.83
N LEU A 31 -5.57 -7.37 -10.45
CA LEU A 31 -5.06 -7.46 -9.08
C LEU A 31 -6.04 -6.79 -8.11
N ILE A 32 -6.53 -5.61 -8.44
CA ILE A 32 -7.49 -4.88 -7.62
C ILE A 32 -8.79 -5.67 -7.49
N GLU A 33 -9.29 -6.21 -8.61
CA GLU A 33 -10.52 -7.00 -8.60
C GLU A 33 -10.40 -8.23 -7.70
N GLN A 34 -9.25 -8.90 -7.73
CA GLN A 34 -9.03 -10.12 -6.95
C GLN A 34 -8.78 -9.86 -5.47
N THR A 35 -8.21 -8.70 -5.11
CA THR A 35 -7.72 -8.47 -3.74
C THR A 35 -8.51 -7.44 -2.95
N CYS A 36 -9.25 -6.57 -3.61
CA CYS A 36 -9.94 -5.46 -2.95
C CYS A 36 -11.45 -5.67 -2.89
N ASP A 37 -12.02 -5.34 -1.74
CA ASP A 37 -13.48 -5.24 -1.60
C ASP A 37 -14.02 -4.20 -2.59
N PRO A 38 -15.19 -4.41 -3.22
CA PRO A 38 -15.76 -3.41 -4.12
C PRO A 38 -15.97 -2.04 -3.47
N ASP A 39 -16.16 -2.00 -2.17
CA ASP A 39 -16.38 -0.76 -1.41
C ASP A 39 -15.11 -0.31 -0.67
N ILE A 40 -13.95 -0.76 -1.11
CA ILE A 40 -12.67 -0.41 -0.46
C ILE A 40 -12.51 1.09 -0.26
N GLU A 41 -11.96 1.47 0.88
CA GLU A 41 -11.52 2.83 1.17
C GLU A 41 -10.00 2.85 1.16
N TRP A 42 -9.44 3.73 0.34
CA TRP A 42 -8.00 3.87 0.14
C TRP A 42 -7.58 5.26 0.58
N VAL A 43 -6.89 5.34 1.71
CA VAL A 43 -6.56 6.62 2.37
C VAL A 43 -5.08 6.89 2.24
N GLU A 44 -4.73 7.90 1.46
CA GLU A 44 -3.36 8.40 1.35
C GLU A 44 -3.04 9.26 2.58
N ASP A 45 -1.76 9.34 2.93
CA ASP A 45 -1.37 10.13 4.10
C ASP A 45 -1.78 11.60 3.92
N PRO A 46 -2.49 12.18 4.89
CA PRO A 46 -2.89 13.60 4.82
C PRO A 46 -1.71 14.58 4.74
N GLN A 47 -0.51 14.15 5.11
CA GLN A 47 0.69 14.97 5.01
C GLN A 47 1.18 15.12 3.56
N ARG A 48 0.73 14.26 2.66
CA ARG A 48 1.04 14.42 1.23
C ARG A 48 0.30 15.63 0.69
N ALA A 49 0.98 16.42 -0.15
CA ALA A 49 0.38 17.59 -0.77
C ALA A 49 -0.87 17.23 -1.61
N ASP A 50 -0.85 16.06 -2.23
CA ASP A 50 -1.95 15.56 -3.06
C ASP A 50 -2.71 14.41 -2.40
N GLY A 51 -2.55 14.23 -1.08
CA GLY A 51 -3.18 13.14 -0.33
C GLY A 51 -4.69 13.25 -0.37
N ALA A 52 -5.35 12.12 -0.61
CA ALA A 52 -6.79 12.06 -0.74
C ALA A 52 -7.33 10.72 -0.26
N VAL A 53 -8.65 10.65 -0.13
CA VAL A 53 -9.37 9.39 0.13
C VAL A 53 -9.99 8.95 -1.18
N HIS A 54 -9.69 7.73 -1.59
CA HIS A 54 -10.24 7.14 -2.80
C HIS A 54 -11.18 6.01 -2.40
N ARG A 55 -12.21 5.76 -3.21
CA ARG A 55 -13.19 4.72 -2.92
C ARG A 55 -13.38 3.81 -4.13
N GLY A 56 -13.59 2.52 -3.84
CA GLY A 56 -13.86 1.51 -4.84
C GLY A 56 -12.65 1.15 -5.69
N HIS A 57 -12.82 0.18 -6.56
CA HIS A 57 -11.74 -0.31 -7.43
C HIS A 57 -11.17 0.79 -8.32
N GLU A 58 -12.03 1.62 -8.87
CA GLU A 58 -11.61 2.73 -9.74
C GLU A 58 -10.75 3.75 -8.98
N GLY A 59 -11.13 4.05 -7.73
CA GLY A 59 -10.35 4.96 -6.89
C GLY A 59 -8.97 4.44 -6.59
N VAL A 60 -8.85 3.16 -6.27
CA VAL A 60 -7.56 2.51 -6.01
C VAL A 60 -6.69 2.54 -7.26
N ARG A 61 -7.26 2.23 -8.41
CA ARG A 61 -6.53 2.25 -9.68
C ARG A 61 -5.97 3.63 -9.98
N ARG A 62 -6.77 4.68 -9.81
CA ARG A 62 -6.34 6.06 -10.04
C ARG A 62 -5.21 6.47 -9.09
N SER A 63 -5.30 6.07 -7.83
CA SER A 63 -4.26 6.35 -6.84
C SER A 63 -2.92 5.73 -7.26
N TRP A 64 -2.95 4.45 -7.65
CA TRP A 64 -1.75 3.75 -8.09
C TRP A 64 -1.17 4.35 -9.38
N GLU A 65 -2.01 4.60 -10.37
CA GLU A 65 -1.56 5.18 -11.64
C GLU A 65 -0.88 6.51 -11.43
N ARG A 66 -1.48 7.36 -10.60
CA ARG A 66 -0.95 8.69 -10.29
C ARG A 66 0.37 8.59 -9.51
N TRP A 67 0.46 7.66 -8.58
CA TRP A 67 1.68 7.43 -7.81
C TRP A 67 2.82 6.98 -8.73
N LEU A 68 2.56 6.03 -9.59
CA LEU A 68 3.58 5.47 -10.49
C LEU A 68 4.07 6.47 -11.54
N GLU A 69 3.28 7.49 -11.88
CA GLU A 69 3.72 8.55 -12.77
C GLU A 69 4.94 9.32 -12.25
N ASN A 70 5.13 9.34 -10.94
CA ASN A 70 6.23 10.06 -10.31
C ASN A 70 7.57 9.30 -10.40
N TRP A 71 7.56 8.09 -10.91
CA TRP A 71 8.71 7.20 -10.86
C TRP A 71 9.08 6.70 -12.25
N ASP A 72 10.38 6.74 -12.59
CA ASP A 72 10.93 5.99 -13.72
C ASP A 72 11.11 4.53 -13.32
N GLU A 73 11.65 4.32 -12.12
CA GLU A 73 11.80 3.00 -11.52
C GLU A 73 11.15 3.06 -10.15
N TYR A 74 10.39 2.02 -9.82
CA TYR A 74 9.69 1.92 -8.55
C TYR A 74 9.70 0.48 -8.06
N GLY A 75 9.95 0.30 -6.79
CA GLY A 75 9.90 -0.98 -6.13
C GLY A 75 10.10 -0.82 -4.64
N GLY A 76 10.42 -1.89 -3.98
CA GLY A 76 10.68 -1.83 -2.56
C GLY A 76 10.75 -3.21 -1.93
N GLU A 77 10.78 -3.20 -0.62
CA GLU A 77 10.78 -4.43 0.16
C GLU A 77 9.99 -4.24 1.44
N THR A 78 9.37 -5.32 1.88
CA THR A 78 8.69 -5.35 3.16
C THR A 78 9.74 -5.58 4.25
N GLU A 79 9.76 -4.70 5.25
CA GLU A 79 10.66 -4.85 6.37
C GLU A 79 10.01 -5.61 7.52
N ARG A 80 8.71 -5.42 7.73
CA ARG A 80 8.01 -6.00 8.86
C ARG A 80 6.50 -6.05 8.61
N LEU A 81 5.87 -7.13 9.05
CA LEU A 81 4.41 -7.27 9.08
C LEU A 81 4.00 -7.56 10.51
N VAL A 82 3.00 -6.85 11.01
CA VAL A 82 2.49 -7.04 12.36
C VAL A 82 1.03 -7.46 12.31
N ASP A 83 0.72 -8.60 12.90
CA ASP A 83 -0.63 -9.11 13.00
C ASP A 83 -1.39 -8.33 14.08
N CYS A 84 -2.42 -7.61 13.68
CA CYS A 84 -3.27 -6.81 14.56
C CYS A 84 -4.75 -7.25 14.45
N GLY A 85 -5.00 -8.54 14.27
CA GLY A 85 -6.34 -9.08 14.10
C GLY A 85 -6.86 -8.90 12.68
N ASP A 86 -7.91 -8.10 12.52
CA ASP A 86 -8.43 -7.78 11.20
C ASP A 86 -7.52 -6.81 10.44
N ASP A 87 -6.61 -6.14 11.15
CA ASP A 87 -5.64 -5.24 10.58
C ASP A 87 -4.27 -5.89 10.48
N VAL A 88 -3.54 -5.56 9.42
CA VAL A 88 -2.13 -5.90 9.28
C VAL A 88 -1.36 -4.59 9.16
N LEU A 89 -0.42 -4.36 10.07
CA LEU A 89 0.47 -3.22 9.98
C LEU A 89 1.65 -3.61 9.10
N VAL A 90 1.89 -2.82 8.07
CA VAL A 90 2.99 -3.02 7.12
C VAL A 90 4.04 -1.96 7.35
N VAL A 91 5.29 -2.38 7.50
CA VAL A 91 6.45 -1.50 7.46
C VAL A 91 7.25 -1.88 6.23
N ALA A 92 7.40 -0.95 5.31
CA ALA A 92 8.05 -1.21 4.04
C ALA A 92 9.00 -0.06 3.68
N ARG A 93 9.95 -0.36 2.83
CA ARG A 93 10.85 0.64 2.25
C ARG A 93 10.57 0.72 0.77
N GLU A 94 10.15 1.87 0.31
CA GLU A 94 9.99 2.15 -1.10
C GLU A 94 11.29 2.71 -1.65
N GLN A 95 11.65 2.32 -2.86
CA GLN A 95 12.85 2.76 -3.53
C GLN A 95 12.54 3.01 -4.99
N GLY A 96 13.25 3.96 -5.58
CA GLY A 96 13.08 4.22 -6.98
C GLY A 96 13.83 5.44 -7.45
N ARG A 97 13.54 5.83 -8.69
CA ARG A 97 14.10 7.02 -9.29
C ARG A 97 12.96 7.91 -9.76
N GLY A 98 12.98 9.19 -9.34
CA GLY A 98 11.95 10.13 -9.70
C GLY A 98 11.94 10.43 -11.20
N ALA A 99 10.75 10.47 -11.79
CA ALA A 99 10.57 10.69 -13.22
C ALA A 99 11.05 12.08 -13.68
N MET A 100 10.84 13.09 -12.86
CA MET A 100 11.21 14.46 -13.18
C MET A 100 12.65 14.78 -12.82
N SER A 101 13.07 14.37 -11.62
CA SER A 101 14.39 14.75 -11.08
C SER A 101 15.50 13.79 -11.46
N GLY A 102 15.18 12.55 -11.79
CA GLY A 102 16.16 11.48 -11.97
C GLY A 102 16.86 11.07 -10.66
N ALA A 103 16.45 11.64 -9.54
CA ALA A 103 17.09 11.37 -8.25
C ALA A 103 16.66 10.02 -7.69
N SER A 104 17.62 9.31 -7.08
CA SER A 104 17.31 8.09 -6.34
C SER A 104 16.64 8.45 -5.01
N VAL A 105 15.54 7.77 -4.71
CA VAL A 105 14.76 8.01 -3.49
C VAL A 105 14.59 6.69 -2.76
N SER A 106 14.73 6.73 -1.43
CA SER A 106 14.43 5.61 -0.56
C SER A 106 13.70 6.16 0.66
N ALA A 107 12.54 5.61 0.96
CA ALA A 107 11.73 6.07 2.09
C ALA A 107 11.03 4.90 2.76
N ARG A 108 10.93 4.97 4.08
CA ARG A 108 10.14 4.01 4.84
C ARG A 108 8.71 4.50 4.89
N ILE A 109 7.78 3.60 4.64
CA ILE A 109 6.35 3.87 4.73
C ILE A 109 5.69 2.87 5.68
N PHE A 110 4.57 3.29 6.21
CA PHE A 110 3.75 2.48 7.10
C PHE A 110 2.34 2.42 6.53
N ALA A 111 1.75 1.24 6.52
CA ALA A 111 0.38 1.09 6.04
C ALA A 111 -0.39 0.19 6.99
N VAL A 112 -1.67 0.48 7.14
CA VAL A 112 -2.59 -0.38 7.87
C VAL A 112 -3.59 -0.91 6.87
N ILE A 113 -3.58 -2.22 6.69
CA ILE A 113 -4.48 -2.92 5.77
C ILE A 113 -5.54 -3.63 6.60
N THR A 114 -6.79 -3.22 6.45
CA THR A 114 -7.92 -3.85 7.12
C THR A 114 -8.54 -4.88 6.18
N MET A 115 -8.62 -6.12 6.65
CA MET A 115 -9.16 -7.24 5.88
C MET A 115 -10.59 -7.54 6.31
N ARG A 116 -11.41 -7.94 5.35
CA ARG A 116 -12.77 -8.41 5.60
C ARG A 116 -13.15 -9.43 4.54
N GLY A 117 -13.52 -10.64 4.97
CA GLY A 117 -13.92 -11.69 4.04
C GLY A 117 -12.85 -12.09 3.04
N GLY A 118 -11.58 -12.03 3.42
CA GLY A 118 -10.47 -12.37 2.55
C GLY A 118 -10.10 -11.29 1.53
N LYS A 119 -10.69 -10.10 1.64
CA LYS A 119 -10.42 -8.96 0.75
C LYS A 119 -9.97 -7.75 1.56
N ILE A 120 -9.27 -6.84 0.91
CA ILE A 120 -8.87 -5.58 1.53
C ILE A 120 -10.10 -4.67 1.57
N ALA A 121 -10.56 -4.33 2.78
CA ALA A 121 -11.69 -3.42 2.97
C ALA A 121 -11.23 -1.97 3.13
N ARG A 122 -10.04 -1.75 3.68
CA ARG A 122 -9.49 -0.41 3.85
C ARG A 122 -7.97 -0.48 3.85
N TYR A 123 -7.36 0.52 3.22
CA TYR A 123 -5.92 0.76 3.23
C TYR A 123 -5.69 2.16 3.73
N ARG A 124 -4.78 2.32 4.70
CA ARG A 124 -4.41 3.63 5.24
C ARG A 124 -2.90 3.77 5.23
N GLU A 125 -2.40 4.83 4.60
CA GLU A 125 -0.98 5.11 4.48
C GLU A 125 -0.55 6.12 5.54
N PHE A 126 0.61 5.90 6.13
CA PHE A 126 1.21 6.81 7.12
C PHE A 126 2.70 6.96 6.81
N TYR A 127 3.20 8.19 6.92
CA TYR A 127 4.62 8.47 6.74
C TYR A 127 5.39 8.45 8.06
N ASP A 128 4.70 8.47 9.21
CA ASP A 128 5.33 8.36 10.51
C ASP A 128 4.84 7.13 11.28
N GLU A 129 5.77 6.53 12.02
CA GLU A 129 5.50 5.29 12.76
C GLU A 129 4.46 5.48 13.84
N ARG A 130 4.52 6.60 14.56
CA ARG A 130 3.60 6.86 15.68
C ARG A 130 2.15 6.81 15.23
N SER A 131 1.82 7.51 14.14
CA SER A 131 0.45 7.55 13.63
C SER A 131 -0.04 6.15 13.22
N ALA A 132 0.84 5.37 12.61
CA ALA A 132 0.49 4.00 12.21
C ALA A 132 0.24 3.10 13.43
N LEU A 133 1.10 3.18 14.44
CA LEU A 133 0.93 2.39 15.67
C LEU A 133 -0.34 2.78 16.41
N GLU A 134 -0.63 4.07 16.52
CA GLU A 134 -1.87 4.54 17.13
C GLU A 134 -3.10 4.04 16.40
N ALA A 135 -3.03 3.96 15.08
CA ALA A 135 -4.16 3.50 14.26
C ALA A 135 -4.55 2.05 14.53
N VAL A 136 -3.61 1.22 14.98
CA VAL A 136 -3.85 -0.19 15.32
C VAL A 136 -3.87 -0.44 16.83
N GLY A 137 -3.83 0.62 17.63
CA GLY A 137 -3.92 0.50 19.07
C GLY A 137 -2.66 -0.01 19.78
N LEU A 138 -1.50 0.13 19.13
CA LEU A 138 -0.22 -0.28 19.71
C LEU A 138 0.50 0.93 20.32
N PRO A 139 1.35 0.71 21.36
CA PRO A 139 2.14 1.78 21.94
C PRO A 139 3.10 2.38 20.91
N ALA A 140 3.18 3.71 20.92
CA ALA A 140 4.09 4.43 20.04
C ALA A 140 5.53 4.43 20.59
#